data_4defd4e3004a042679e1dc48fb874c3c
#
_entry.id   4defd4e3004a042679e1dc48fb874c3c
#
_cell.length_a   1.000
_cell.length_b   1.000
_cell.length_c   1.000
_cell.angle_alpha   90.00
_cell.angle_beta   90.00
_cell.angle_gamma   90.00
#
_symmetry.space_group_name_H-M   'P 1'
#
loop_
_entity.id
_entity.type
_entity.pdbx_description
1 polymer ?
#
loop_
_entity_poly.entity_id
_entity_poly.type
_entity_poly.pdbx_seq_one_letter_code
_entity_poly.pdbx_strand_id
1 'polypeptide(L)' 'MDNNAQPIILAECKAPDVNLNNENILQQVYAQATRYNAVVQARYIVITNGLQHFCFEHTQEGYTPLTTFPKLG' A
#
# COMPACT_ATOMS: atom_id res chain seq x y z
N MET A 1 22.92 -0.54 -9.15
CA MET A 1 22.38 -0.36 -9.10
C MET A 1 21.94 -0.02 -9.42
N ASP A 2 21.97 -0.48 -9.57
CA ASP A 2 21.38 -0.24 -10.02
C ASP A 2 20.89 0.69 -9.81
N ASN A 3 21.32 1.22 -9.87
CA ASN A 3 20.71 2.23 -10.19
C ASN A 3 19.33 2.13 -10.37
N ASN A 4 18.90 1.09 -10.46
CA ASN A 4 17.53 0.82 -10.66
C ASN A 4 16.89 0.38 -9.40
N ALA A 5 17.26 1.00 -8.30
CA ALA A 5 16.67 0.69 -7.04
C ALA A 5 15.26 1.24 -7.05
N GLN A 6 14.30 0.41 -7.39
CA GLN A 6 12.90 0.78 -7.28
C GLN A 6 12.46 0.63 -5.84
N PRO A 7 11.59 1.52 -5.35
CA PRO A 7 11.03 1.35 -4.01
C PRO A 7 10.29 0.02 -3.92
N ILE A 8 10.46 -0.68 -2.81
CA ILE A 8 9.80 -1.94 -2.59
C ILE A 8 8.43 -1.73 -2.00
N ILE A 9 8.29 -0.80 -1.07
CA ILE A 9 7.05 -0.55 -0.35
C ILE A 9 6.72 0.93 -0.39
N LEU A 10 5.46 1.23 -0.74
CA LEU A 10 4.86 2.54 -0.54
C LEU A 10 3.95 2.43 0.67
N ALA A 11 4.25 3.15 1.73
CA ALA A 11 3.45 3.10 2.94
C ALA A 11 2.61 4.37 3.05
N GLU A 12 1.31 4.19 3.21
CA GLU A 12 0.37 5.28 3.46
C GLU A 12 -0.07 5.18 4.92
N CYS A 13 0.36 6.14 5.73
CA CYS A 13 0.08 6.12 7.17
C CYS A 13 -1.01 7.13 7.48
N LYS A 14 -2.02 6.69 8.22
CA LYS A 14 -3.13 7.55 8.65
C LYS A 14 -3.16 7.61 10.17
N ALA A 15 -3.84 8.62 10.71
CA ALA A 15 -3.99 8.76 12.15
C ALA A 15 -4.80 7.60 12.71
N PRO A 16 -4.57 7.22 13.99
CA PRO A 16 -5.28 6.07 14.57
C PRO A 16 -6.79 6.22 14.63
N ASP A 17 -7.31 7.45 14.60
CA ASP A 17 -8.76 7.68 14.61
C ASP A 17 -9.40 7.54 13.23
N VAL A 18 -8.61 7.34 12.18
CA VAL A 18 -9.15 7.05 10.86
C VAL A 18 -9.54 5.58 10.80
N ASN A 19 -10.84 5.31 10.61
CA ASN A 19 -11.36 3.95 10.67
C ASN A 19 -11.19 3.26 9.30
N LEU A 20 -10.14 2.47 9.16
CA LEU A 20 -9.86 1.75 7.92
C LEU A 20 -10.77 0.54 7.70
N ASN A 21 -11.56 0.13 8.72
CA ASN A 21 -12.59 -0.89 8.52
C ASN A 21 -13.80 -0.35 7.77
N ASN A 22 -13.94 0.97 7.66
CA ASN A 22 -14.98 1.57 6.85
C ASN A 22 -14.56 1.47 5.39
N GLU A 23 -15.34 0.75 4.58
CA GLU A 23 -14.99 0.51 3.19
C GLU A 23 -14.80 1.81 2.40
N ASN A 24 -15.65 2.80 2.63
CA ASN A 24 -15.56 4.06 1.89
C ASN A 24 -14.26 4.78 2.20
N ILE A 25 -13.88 4.78 3.48
CA ILE A 25 -12.63 5.42 3.89
C ILE A 25 -11.44 4.65 3.32
N LEU A 26 -11.47 3.32 3.45
CA LEU A 26 -10.37 2.50 2.94
C LEU A 26 -10.22 2.67 1.43
N GLN A 27 -11.33 2.73 0.69
CA GLN A 27 -11.27 2.91 -0.76
C GLN A 27 -10.67 4.26 -1.12
N GLN A 28 -10.98 5.31 -0.38
CA GLN A 28 -10.40 6.63 -0.64
C GLN A 28 -8.89 6.62 -0.41
N VAL A 29 -8.46 6.00 0.68
CA VAL A 29 -7.04 5.90 1.00
C VAL A 29 -6.33 5.04 -0.04
N TYR A 30 -6.95 3.92 -0.41
CA TYR A 30 -6.42 3.02 -1.42
C TYR A 30 -6.27 3.73 -2.77
N ALA A 31 -7.29 4.47 -3.18
CA ALA A 31 -7.24 5.20 -4.45
C ALA A 31 -6.11 6.22 -4.44
N GLN A 32 -5.91 6.90 -3.32
CA GLN A 32 -4.83 7.87 -3.19
C GLN A 32 -3.47 7.18 -3.25
N ALA A 33 -3.33 6.06 -2.54
CA ALA A 33 -2.07 5.32 -2.52
C ALA A 33 -1.72 4.78 -3.90
N THR A 34 -2.69 4.22 -4.63
CA THR A 34 -2.44 3.70 -5.97
C THR A 34 -2.11 4.81 -6.95
N ARG A 35 -2.69 6.00 -6.75
CA ARG A 35 -2.36 7.16 -7.58
C ARG A 35 -0.91 7.58 -7.38
N TYR A 36 -0.46 7.62 -6.14
CA TYR A 36 0.95 7.90 -5.87
C TYR A 36 1.84 6.81 -6.45
N ASN A 37 1.41 5.56 -6.36
CA ASN A 37 2.20 4.44 -6.82
C ASN A 37 2.31 4.38 -8.34
N ALA A 38 1.43 5.05 -9.06
CA ALA A 38 1.57 5.17 -10.51
C ALA A 38 2.89 5.86 -10.87
N VAL A 39 3.38 6.73 -9.99
CA VAL A 39 4.66 7.40 -10.19
C VAL A 39 5.80 6.64 -9.52
N VAL A 40 5.58 6.18 -8.28
CA VAL A 40 6.61 5.55 -7.46
C VAL A 40 6.93 4.14 -7.95
N GLN A 41 5.90 3.40 -8.35
CA GLN A 41 6.02 2.03 -8.87
C GLN A 41 6.60 1.06 -7.86
N ALA A 42 6.21 1.20 -6.60
CA ALA A 42 6.57 0.24 -5.57
C ALA A 42 5.85 -1.08 -5.83
N ARG A 43 6.50 -2.17 -5.44
CA ARG A 43 5.92 -3.51 -5.61
C ARG A 43 4.79 -3.75 -4.63
N TYR A 44 4.85 -3.17 -3.45
CA TYR A 44 3.85 -3.35 -2.40
C TYR A 44 3.34 -2.01 -1.93
N ILE A 45 2.05 -1.97 -1.58
CA ILE A 45 1.44 -0.83 -0.92
C ILE A 45 0.97 -1.30 0.44
N VAL A 46 1.33 -0.56 1.49
CA VAL A 46 0.87 -0.80 2.85
C VAL A 46 0.06 0.41 3.28
N ILE A 47 -1.16 0.16 3.74
CA ILE A 47 -2.03 1.19 4.30
C ILE A 47 -2.21 0.86 5.77
N THR A 48 -1.90 1.81 6.64
CA THR A 48 -1.96 1.57 8.08
C THR A 48 -2.37 2.81 8.83
N ASN A 49 -3.08 2.61 9.95
CA ASN A 49 -3.35 3.69 10.90
C ASN A 49 -2.70 3.39 12.26
N GLY A 50 -1.77 2.43 12.30
CA GLY A 50 -1.14 2.01 13.55
C GLY A 50 -1.87 0.88 14.25
N LEU A 51 -3.18 0.75 14.03
CA LEU A 51 -4.01 -0.30 14.64
C LEU A 51 -4.46 -1.32 13.62
N GLN A 52 -4.63 -0.89 12.38
CA GLN A 52 -5.10 -1.73 11.28
C GLN A 52 -4.12 -1.61 10.14
N HIS A 53 -3.85 -2.73 9.48
CA HIS A 53 -2.85 -2.78 8.43
C HIS A 53 -3.41 -3.53 7.23
N PHE A 54 -3.22 -2.97 6.04
CA PHE A 54 -3.61 -3.59 4.80
C PHE A 54 -2.43 -3.56 3.84
N CYS A 55 -2.18 -4.67 3.17
CA CYS A 55 -1.07 -4.77 2.25
C CYS A 55 -1.55 -5.26 0.90
N PHE A 56 -1.04 -4.67 -0.17
CA PHE A 56 -1.39 -5.04 -1.54
C PHE A 56 -0.14 -5.23 -2.35
N GLU A 57 -0.15 -6.22 -3.23
CA GLU A 57 0.93 -6.44 -4.17
C GLU A 57 0.55 -5.89 -5.53
N HIS A 58 1.45 -5.13 -6.13
CA HIS A 58 1.26 -4.60 -7.48
C HIS A 58 1.71 -5.65 -8.49
N THR A 59 0.78 -6.12 -9.31
CA THR A 59 1.03 -7.11 -10.34
C THR A 59 0.67 -6.53 -11.69
N GLN A 60 0.93 -7.30 -12.75
CA GLN A 60 0.56 -6.87 -14.10
C GLN A 60 -0.94 -6.71 -14.26
N GLU A 61 -1.72 -7.41 -13.46
CA GLU A 61 -3.17 -7.35 -13.52
C GLU A 61 -3.77 -6.30 -12.61
N GLY A 62 -2.94 -5.59 -11.84
CA GLY A 62 -3.41 -4.59 -10.89
C GLY A 62 -2.87 -4.83 -9.50
N TYR A 63 -3.71 -4.61 -8.50
CA TYR A 63 -3.32 -4.77 -7.11
C TYR A 63 -4.05 -5.94 -6.49
N THR A 64 -3.31 -6.81 -5.80
CA THR A 64 -3.86 -7.99 -5.15
C THR A 64 -3.71 -7.83 -3.65
N PRO A 65 -4.80 -7.92 -2.87
CA PRO A 65 -4.68 -7.84 -1.42
C PRO A 65 -3.95 -9.05 -0.87
N LEU A 66 -3.10 -8.81 0.13
CA LEU A 66 -2.34 -9.84 0.80
C LEU A 66 -2.85 -10.01 2.22
N THR A 67 -2.83 -11.25 2.71
CA THR A 67 -3.27 -11.54 4.07
C THR A 67 -2.16 -11.33 5.08
N THR A 68 -0.91 -11.31 4.63
CA THR A 68 0.25 -11.08 5.49
C THR A 68 1.19 -10.12 4.81
N PHE A 69 2.06 -9.49 5.60
CA PHE A 69 3.08 -8.63 5.04
C PHE A 69 4.08 -9.48 4.24
N PRO A 70 4.63 -8.91 3.15
CA PRO A 70 5.62 -9.62 2.36
C PRO A 70 6.90 -9.81 3.16
N LYS A 71 7.59 -10.90 2.86
CA LYS A 71 8.92 -11.11 3.39
C LYS A 71 9.89 -10.31 2.55
N LEU A 72 10.66 -9.44 3.20
CA LEU A 72 11.65 -8.62 2.54
C LEU A 72 13.03 -9.12 2.93
N GLY A 73 13.73 -9.58 1.99
CA GLY A 73 15.10 -10.02 2.20
C GLY A 73 15.33 -11.49 2.15
#